data_abf418041708c50fca5f31b0a7777bc8
#
_entry.id   abf418041708c50fca5f31b0a7777bc8
#
_cell.length_a   1.000
_cell.length_b   1.000
_cell.length_c   1.000
_cell.angle_alpha   90.00
_cell.angle_beta   90.00
_cell.angle_gamma   90.00
#
_symmetry.space_group_name_H-M   'P 1'
#
loop_
_entity.id
_entity.type
_entity.pdbx_description
1 polymer ?
#
loop_
_entity_poly.entity_id
_entity_poly.type
_entity_poly.pdbx_seq_one_letter_code
_entity_poly.pdbx_strand_id
1 'polypeptide(L)'
;MIGKMLKFCMLLVSLLVLASGLDVYAASYDHEIAAQKMTFSWKVDGSNLNVKLSAPTKGWVGIGFNPSKEMKDAKYVLGYVKDGKPILSDDFGTGDTKHEAVEDLGGKSDLSLVGGTEEGGVTTIEFTLPLVSKDTKGGTIDPAADTVVLLAYGPDQDSFKMKHKFRTKLTVNLTTGKNK
;
A
#
# COMPACT_ATOMS: atom_id res chain seq x y z
N MET A 1 -35.56 -56.75 50.47
CA MET A 1 -35.06 -55.38 50.77
C MET A 1 -34.55 -54.79 49.50
N ILE A 2 -35.14 -53.70 49.04
CA ILE A 2 -35.17 -53.20 47.67
C ILE A 2 -34.03 -52.16 47.53
N GLY A 3 -33.02 -52.47 46.71
CA GLY A 3 -31.96 -51.55 46.38
C GLY A 3 -32.34 -50.74 45.12
N LYS A 4 -32.55 -49.44 45.28
CA LYS A 4 -32.85 -48.53 44.18
C LYS A 4 -31.58 -48.21 43.38
N MET A 5 -31.51 -48.66 42.12
CA MET A 5 -30.52 -48.19 41.13
C MET A 5 -30.89 -46.78 40.65
N LEU A 6 -30.05 -45.81 41.02
CA LEU A 6 -30.11 -44.45 40.52
C LEU A 6 -29.38 -44.36 39.18
N LYS A 7 -30.11 -44.23 38.09
CA LYS A 7 -29.55 -43.98 36.74
C LYS A 7 -29.14 -42.52 36.62
N PHE A 8 -27.85 -42.28 36.58
CA PHE A 8 -27.26 -40.95 36.29
C PHE A 8 -27.27 -40.74 34.77
N CYS A 9 -28.17 -39.91 34.32
CA CYS A 9 -28.25 -39.53 32.91
C CYS A 9 -27.31 -38.37 32.65
N MET A 10 -26.15 -38.65 32.07
CA MET A 10 -25.15 -37.66 31.72
C MET A 10 -25.53 -36.99 30.39
N LEU A 11 -26.05 -35.76 30.45
CA LEU A 11 -26.42 -34.98 29.28
C LEU A 11 -25.14 -34.34 28.70
N LEU A 12 -24.62 -34.90 27.60
CA LEU A 12 -23.51 -34.30 26.84
C LEU A 12 -24.08 -33.12 26.01
N VAL A 13 -23.86 -31.89 26.47
CA VAL A 13 -24.12 -30.70 25.68
C VAL A 13 -22.92 -30.49 24.78
N SER A 14 -23.04 -30.88 23.51
CA SER A 14 -22.02 -30.55 22.48
C SER A 14 -22.16 -29.08 22.09
N LEU A 15 -21.23 -28.26 22.54
CA LEU A 15 -21.10 -26.85 22.15
C LEU A 15 -20.53 -26.78 20.70
N LEU A 16 -21.40 -26.55 19.73
CA LEU A 16 -21.03 -26.35 18.35
C LEU A 16 -20.48 -24.92 18.22
N VAL A 17 -19.16 -24.76 18.23
CA VAL A 17 -18.50 -23.48 17.94
C VAL A 17 -18.56 -23.25 16.43
N LEU A 18 -19.49 -22.43 15.96
CA LEU A 18 -19.49 -21.88 14.61
C LEU A 18 -18.31 -20.88 14.52
N ALA A 19 -17.19 -21.35 13.99
CA ALA A 19 -16.11 -20.48 13.53
C ALA A 19 -16.62 -19.75 12.28
N SER A 20 -17.16 -18.55 12.43
CA SER A 20 -17.38 -17.64 11.32
C SER A 20 -15.99 -17.20 10.83
N GLY A 21 -15.49 -17.87 9.79
CA GLY A 21 -14.33 -17.44 9.05
C GLY A 21 -14.63 -16.05 8.48
N LEU A 22 -13.94 -15.04 8.96
CA LEU A 22 -13.86 -13.76 8.26
C LEU A 22 -13.01 -14.04 7.02
N ASP A 23 -13.67 -14.15 5.85
CA ASP A 23 -12.97 -14.13 4.58
C ASP A 23 -12.24 -12.78 4.50
N VAL A 24 -10.96 -12.78 4.81
CA VAL A 24 -10.07 -11.65 4.50
C VAL A 24 -9.97 -11.65 2.99
N TYR A 25 -10.75 -10.79 2.36
CA TYR A 25 -10.63 -10.49 0.94
C TYR A 25 -9.24 -9.87 0.74
N ALA A 26 -8.28 -10.69 0.36
CA ALA A 26 -7.01 -10.18 -0.12
C ALA A 26 -7.30 -9.35 -1.38
N ALA A 27 -6.89 -8.08 -1.38
CA ALA A 27 -7.04 -7.24 -2.56
C ALA A 27 -6.36 -7.93 -3.74
N SER A 28 -7.11 -8.22 -4.81
CA SER A 28 -6.54 -8.78 -6.02
C SER A 28 -5.93 -7.67 -6.85
N TYR A 29 -4.69 -7.87 -7.30
CA TYR A 29 -3.99 -6.95 -8.22
C TYR A 29 -3.92 -7.61 -9.58
N ASP A 30 -4.21 -6.83 -10.64
CA ASP A 30 -4.27 -7.33 -12.01
C ASP A 30 -2.88 -7.36 -12.65
N HIS A 31 -1.96 -6.52 -12.16
CA HIS A 31 -0.61 -6.35 -12.68
C HIS A 31 0.43 -6.29 -11.58
N GLU A 32 1.65 -6.77 -11.90
CA GLU A 32 2.79 -6.72 -11.00
C GLU A 32 4.09 -6.54 -11.78
N ILE A 33 5.00 -5.72 -11.27
CA ILE A 33 6.35 -5.55 -11.77
C ILE A 33 7.34 -5.73 -10.63
N ALA A 34 8.28 -6.65 -10.80
CA ALA A 34 9.46 -6.75 -9.95
C ALA A 34 10.55 -5.80 -10.48
N ALA A 35 10.74 -4.68 -9.81
CA ALA A 35 11.75 -3.68 -10.12
C ALA A 35 12.98 -3.92 -9.24
N GLN A 36 13.88 -4.81 -9.67
CA GLN A 36 15.05 -5.26 -8.90
C GLN A 36 14.63 -5.88 -7.54
N LYS A 37 14.70 -5.08 -6.45
CA LYS A 37 14.40 -5.54 -5.09
C LYS A 37 13.04 -5.07 -4.59
N MET A 38 12.30 -4.33 -5.39
CA MET A 38 11.01 -3.76 -5.01
C MET A 38 9.92 -4.31 -5.91
N THR A 39 8.76 -4.63 -5.35
CA THR A 39 7.58 -5.07 -6.10
C THR A 39 6.54 -3.97 -6.09
N PHE A 40 5.99 -3.67 -7.26
CA PHE A 40 4.85 -2.79 -7.48
C PHE A 40 3.72 -3.60 -8.09
N SER A 41 2.64 -3.80 -7.35
CA SER A 41 1.42 -4.46 -7.83
C SER A 41 0.30 -3.43 -7.86
N TRP A 42 -0.59 -3.51 -8.87
CA TRP A 42 -1.68 -2.55 -8.99
C TRP A 42 -2.90 -3.12 -9.69
N LYS A 43 -4.01 -2.42 -9.49
CA LYS A 43 -5.27 -2.60 -10.21
C LYS A 43 -5.91 -1.26 -10.46
N VAL A 44 -6.34 -1.01 -11.69
CA VAL A 44 -7.23 0.10 -12.02
C VAL A 44 -8.67 -0.34 -11.72
N ASP A 45 -9.32 0.35 -10.79
CA ASP A 45 -10.68 0.04 -10.34
C ASP A 45 -11.56 1.28 -10.43
N GLY A 46 -12.27 1.38 -11.55
CA GLY A 46 -13.08 2.56 -11.88
C GLY A 46 -12.22 3.83 -11.96
N SER A 47 -12.48 4.78 -11.07
CA SER A 47 -11.73 6.05 -10.97
C SER A 47 -10.53 5.98 -10.02
N ASN A 48 -10.19 4.80 -9.51
CA ASN A 48 -9.14 4.62 -8.53
C ASN A 48 -8.02 3.71 -9.04
N LEU A 49 -6.84 3.88 -8.47
CA LEU A 49 -5.69 2.98 -8.57
C LEU A 49 -5.44 2.35 -7.21
N ASN A 50 -5.65 1.04 -7.12
CA ASN A 50 -5.26 0.25 -5.95
C ASN A 50 -3.80 -0.15 -6.11
N VAL A 51 -2.98 0.07 -5.10
CA VAL A 51 -1.53 -0.11 -5.14
C VAL A 51 -1.06 -0.94 -3.95
N LYS A 52 -0.13 -1.85 -4.23
CA LYS A 52 0.68 -2.53 -3.23
C LYS A 52 2.16 -2.35 -3.56
N LEU A 53 2.92 -1.89 -2.60
CA LEU A 53 4.37 -1.77 -2.66
C LEU A 53 5.00 -2.71 -1.64
N SER A 54 6.07 -3.41 -2.05
CA SER A 54 6.83 -4.28 -1.15
C SER A 54 8.32 -4.14 -1.42
N ALA A 55 9.14 -4.03 -0.36
CA ALA A 55 10.61 -3.92 -0.49
C ALA A 55 11.34 -4.51 0.73
N PRO A 56 12.60 -4.98 0.56
CA PRO A 56 13.41 -5.54 1.64
C PRO A 56 14.00 -4.41 2.49
N THR A 57 13.18 -3.84 3.34
CA THR A 57 13.50 -2.79 4.31
C THR A 57 12.57 -2.92 5.51
N LYS A 58 12.96 -2.38 6.65
CA LYS A 58 12.10 -2.12 7.81
C LYS A 58 11.72 -0.65 7.92
N GLY A 59 11.97 0.14 6.89
CA GLY A 59 11.60 1.54 6.79
C GLY A 59 10.53 1.78 5.75
N TRP A 60 10.54 2.97 5.18
CA TRP A 60 9.54 3.38 4.22
C TRP A 60 9.72 2.78 2.82
N VAL A 61 8.62 2.52 2.15
CA VAL A 61 8.49 2.28 0.72
C VAL A 61 7.74 3.44 0.08
N GLY A 62 8.02 3.75 -1.20
CA GLY A 62 7.36 4.87 -1.86
C GLY A 62 7.29 4.73 -3.36
N ILE A 63 6.30 5.40 -3.93
CA ILE A 63 6.04 5.51 -5.35
C ILE A 63 5.77 6.97 -5.71
N GLY A 64 6.25 7.40 -6.89
CA GLY A 64 5.94 8.70 -7.47
C GLY A 64 5.41 8.53 -8.88
N PHE A 65 4.48 9.39 -9.29
CA PHE A 65 3.84 9.35 -10.61
C PHE A 65 4.10 10.64 -11.37
N ASN A 66 4.45 10.49 -12.66
CA ASN A 66 4.51 11.55 -13.66
C ASN A 66 5.33 12.79 -13.26
N PRO A 67 6.61 12.65 -12.86
CA PRO A 67 7.48 13.80 -12.66
C PRO A 67 7.66 14.58 -13.97
N SER A 68 7.67 15.90 -13.91
CA SER A 68 8.07 16.74 -15.06
C SER A 68 9.57 16.67 -15.30
N LYS A 69 10.35 16.57 -14.20
CA LYS A 69 11.81 16.42 -14.22
C LYS A 69 12.26 15.84 -12.88
N GLU A 70 13.08 14.77 -12.89
CA GLU A 70 13.57 14.10 -11.68
C GLU A 70 12.43 13.78 -10.70
N MET A 71 12.27 14.53 -9.60
CA MET A 71 11.21 14.38 -8.62
C MET A 71 10.13 15.45 -8.74
N LYS A 72 10.41 16.52 -9.49
CA LYS A 72 9.55 17.70 -9.55
C LYS A 72 8.18 17.37 -10.16
N ASP A 73 7.13 17.97 -9.59
CA ASP A 73 5.73 17.89 -10.01
C ASP A 73 5.11 16.45 -9.92
N ALA A 74 5.85 15.47 -9.42
CA ALA A 74 5.30 14.14 -9.21
C ALA A 74 4.38 14.11 -7.99
N LYS A 75 3.29 13.32 -8.09
CA LYS A 75 2.53 12.87 -6.92
C LYS A 75 3.27 11.69 -6.29
N TYR A 76 3.55 11.79 -4.99
CA TYR A 76 4.19 10.72 -4.23
C TYR A 76 3.26 10.14 -3.19
N VAL A 77 3.42 8.84 -2.97
CA VAL A 77 2.89 8.14 -1.80
C VAL A 77 4.04 7.40 -1.14
N LEU A 78 4.25 7.68 0.15
CA LEU A 78 5.22 6.98 0.98
C LEU A 78 4.49 6.28 2.11
N GLY A 79 5.01 5.12 2.54
CA GLY A 79 4.44 4.42 3.68
C GLY A 79 5.48 3.60 4.43
N TYR A 80 5.31 3.46 5.73
CA TYR A 80 6.06 2.54 6.58
C TYR A 80 5.14 1.93 7.64
N VAL A 81 5.60 0.92 8.35
CA VAL A 81 4.84 0.28 9.44
C VAL A 81 5.58 0.54 10.75
N LYS A 82 4.91 1.16 11.71
CA LYS A 82 5.44 1.43 13.04
C LYS A 82 4.57 0.77 14.09
N ASP A 83 5.16 -0.03 14.96
CA ASP A 83 4.45 -0.76 16.02
C ASP A 83 3.23 -1.53 15.48
N GLY A 84 3.40 -2.17 14.31
CA GLY A 84 2.34 -2.92 13.62
C GLY A 84 1.26 -2.06 12.96
N LYS A 85 1.43 -0.73 12.91
CA LYS A 85 0.47 0.21 12.32
C LYS A 85 1.06 0.84 11.05
N PRO A 86 0.43 0.64 9.87
CA PRO A 86 0.85 1.31 8.66
C PRO A 86 0.53 2.81 8.71
N ILE A 87 1.46 3.60 8.20
CA ILE A 87 1.38 5.06 8.13
C ILE A 87 1.67 5.48 6.69
N LEU A 88 0.84 6.36 6.12
CA LEU A 88 1.03 6.94 4.79
C LEU A 88 1.38 8.42 4.87
N SER A 89 2.10 8.90 3.86
CA SER A 89 2.25 10.31 3.53
C SER A 89 1.89 10.51 2.06
N ASP A 90 1.09 11.53 1.81
CA ASP A 90 0.74 12.02 0.47
C ASP A 90 1.60 13.24 0.20
N ASP A 91 2.54 13.12 -0.74
CA ASP A 91 3.53 14.15 -0.96
C ASP A 91 3.48 14.65 -2.42
N PHE A 92 3.98 15.87 -2.63
CA PHE A 92 4.15 16.48 -3.93
C PHE A 92 5.60 16.87 -4.16
N GLY A 93 6.11 16.65 -5.37
CA GLY A 93 7.45 17.00 -5.78
C GLY A 93 7.62 18.51 -5.96
N THR A 94 8.23 19.19 -5.00
CA THR A 94 8.43 20.65 -5.00
C THR A 94 9.73 21.07 -5.68
N GLY A 95 10.57 20.12 -6.06
CA GLY A 95 11.84 20.38 -6.77
C GLY A 95 12.47 19.09 -7.29
N ASP A 96 13.60 19.22 -8.00
CA ASP A 96 14.31 18.10 -8.66
C ASP A 96 14.73 17.00 -7.65
N THR A 97 14.90 17.32 -6.38
CA THR A 97 15.36 16.39 -5.33
C THR A 97 14.55 16.53 -4.04
N LYS A 98 13.37 17.14 -4.10
CA LYS A 98 12.58 17.48 -2.92
C LYS A 98 11.10 17.17 -3.15
N HIS A 99 10.45 16.61 -2.14
CA HIS A 99 9.00 16.51 -2.02
C HIS A 99 8.58 16.97 -0.62
N GLU A 100 7.34 17.37 -0.48
CA GLU A 100 6.76 17.86 0.77
C GLU A 100 5.34 17.28 0.88
N ALA A 101 4.88 17.05 2.11
CA ALA A 101 3.53 16.58 2.35
C ALA A 101 2.49 17.57 1.78
N VAL A 102 1.46 17.04 1.16
CA VAL A 102 0.40 17.85 0.53
C VAL A 102 -0.25 18.77 1.56
N GLU A 103 -0.42 18.31 2.80
CA GLU A 103 -0.96 19.10 3.90
C GLU A 103 -0.06 20.29 4.28
N ASP A 104 1.26 20.12 4.25
CA ASP A 104 2.22 21.21 4.51
C ASP A 104 2.19 22.28 3.40
N LEU A 105 1.71 21.91 2.21
CA LEU A 105 1.51 22.81 1.07
C LEU A 105 0.10 23.43 1.03
N GLY A 106 -0.69 23.22 2.09
CA GLY A 106 -2.06 23.73 2.21
C GLY A 106 -3.10 22.95 1.43
N GLY A 107 -2.74 21.75 0.92
CA GLY A 107 -3.63 20.83 0.24
C GLY A 107 -4.28 19.82 1.21
N LYS A 108 -4.92 18.82 0.65
CA LYS A 108 -5.57 17.74 1.40
C LYS A 108 -5.29 16.40 0.74
N SER A 109 -4.82 15.44 1.53
CA SER A 109 -4.66 14.06 1.06
C SER A 109 -5.99 13.45 0.62
N ASP A 110 -5.96 12.74 -0.50
CA ASP A 110 -7.06 11.95 -1.03
C ASP A 110 -6.75 10.44 -1.06
N LEU A 111 -5.71 10.02 -0.33
CA LEU A 111 -5.32 8.63 -0.18
C LEU A 111 -6.26 7.87 0.77
N SER A 112 -6.42 6.58 0.51
CA SER A 112 -7.07 5.64 1.41
C SER A 112 -6.09 4.52 1.75
N LEU A 113 -5.73 4.40 3.03
CA LEU A 113 -4.92 3.29 3.53
C LEU A 113 -5.76 2.01 3.51
N VAL A 114 -5.25 0.96 2.87
CA VAL A 114 -5.86 -0.38 2.85
C VAL A 114 -5.22 -1.26 3.92
N GLY A 115 -3.89 -1.25 4.02
CA GLY A 115 -3.17 -2.03 5.00
C GLY A 115 -1.66 -1.90 4.87
N GLY A 116 -0.95 -2.66 5.70
CA GLY A 116 0.50 -2.77 5.62
C GLY A 116 1.05 -3.69 6.68
N THR A 117 2.18 -4.33 6.35
CA THR A 117 2.90 -5.24 7.23
C THR A 117 4.40 -4.98 7.16
N GLU A 118 5.09 -5.27 8.26
CA GLU A 118 6.54 -5.39 8.29
C GLU A 118 6.89 -6.76 8.87
N GLU A 119 7.27 -7.68 8.00
CA GLU A 119 7.55 -9.07 8.36
C GLU A 119 8.78 -9.59 7.63
N GLY A 120 9.63 -10.33 8.33
CA GLY A 120 10.82 -10.93 7.74
C GLY A 120 11.82 -9.93 7.14
N GLY A 121 11.80 -8.66 7.57
CA GLY A 121 12.65 -7.59 7.01
C GLY A 121 12.11 -7.02 5.69
N VAL A 122 10.83 -7.22 5.42
CA VAL A 122 10.12 -6.69 4.25
C VAL A 122 8.98 -5.79 4.74
N THR A 123 8.96 -4.55 4.25
CA THR A 123 7.82 -3.64 4.43
C THR A 123 6.91 -3.76 3.22
N THR A 124 5.62 -3.97 3.48
CA THR A 124 4.54 -3.96 2.48
C THR A 124 3.51 -2.91 2.89
N ILE A 125 3.10 -2.08 1.93
CA ILE A 125 2.05 -1.06 2.12
C ILE A 125 1.03 -1.19 0.99
N GLU A 126 -0.24 -1.14 1.36
CA GLU A 126 -1.38 -1.21 0.44
C GLU A 126 -2.26 0.04 0.62
N PHE A 127 -2.58 0.70 -0.47
CA PHE A 127 -3.38 1.92 -0.48
C PHE A 127 -4.15 2.09 -1.78
N THR A 128 -5.11 3.00 -1.76
CA THR A 128 -5.85 3.44 -2.94
C THR A 128 -5.67 4.94 -3.12
N LEU A 129 -5.49 5.38 -4.37
CA LEU A 129 -5.51 6.79 -4.74
C LEU A 129 -6.44 7.01 -5.95
N PRO A 130 -7.10 8.19 -6.06
CA PRO A 130 -7.89 8.51 -7.23
C PRO A 130 -7.01 8.77 -8.44
N LEU A 131 -7.44 8.34 -9.63
CA LEU A 131 -6.77 8.64 -10.91
C LEU A 131 -6.80 10.13 -11.25
N VAL A 132 -7.82 10.84 -10.76
CA VAL A 132 -7.92 12.31 -10.83
C VAL A 132 -8.03 12.80 -9.40
N SER A 133 -6.99 13.45 -8.91
CA SER A 133 -6.98 14.02 -7.57
C SER A 133 -7.98 15.18 -7.47
N LYS A 134 -8.61 15.29 -6.30
CA LYS A 134 -9.42 16.47 -5.93
C LYS A 134 -8.56 17.63 -5.49
N ASP A 135 -7.33 17.37 -5.11
CA ASP A 135 -6.33 18.37 -4.76
C ASP A 135 -5.50 18.79 -5.98
N THR A 136 -5.21 20.06 -6.12
CA THR A 136 -4.42 20.61 -7.23
C THR A 136 -2.99 20.07 -7.30
N LYS A 137 -2.45 19.56 -6.18
CA LYS A 137 -1.13 18.93 -6.12
C LYS A 137 -1.16 17.46 -6.51
N GLY A 138 -2.32 16.82 -6.50
CA GLY A 138 -2.43 15.40 -6.83
C GLY A 138 -2.36 15.06 -8.32
N GLY A 139 -2.72 16.01 -9.18
CA GLY A 139 -2.68 15.84 -10.63
C GLY A 139 -3.66 14.79 -11.18
N THR A 140 -3.36 14.31 -12.39
CA THR A 140 -4.12 13.28 -13.09
C THR A 140 -3.18 12.16 -13.53
N ILE A 141 -3.60 10.92 -13.31
CA ILE A 141 -2.95 9.71 -13.82
C ILE A 141 -3.87 9.12 -14.88
N ASP A 142 -3.48 9.20 -16.15
CA ASP A 142 -4.20 8.52 -17.24
C ASP A 142 -3.70 7.06 -17.32
N PRO A 143 -4.51 6.07 -16.94
CA PRO A 143 -4.07 4.67 -16.90
C PRO A 143 -3.85 4.08 -18.31
N ALA A 144 -4.42 4.68 -19.36
CA ALA A 144 -4.26 4.24 -20.74
C ALA A 144 -3.00 4.82 -21.40
N ALA A 145 -2.44 5.89 -20.85
CA ALA A 145 -1.20 6.49 -21.32
C ALA A 145 0.03 5.83 -20.67
N ASP A 146 1.20 6.14 -21.23
CA ASP A 146 2.49 5.80 -20.61
C ASP A 146 2.67 6.66 -19.34
N THR A 147 2.71 6.02 -18.19
CA THR A 147 2.92 6.65 -16.88
C THR A 147 4.37 6.44 -16.43
N VAL A 148 5.06 7.53 -16.14
CA VAL A 148 6.38 7.44 -15.50
C VAL A 148 6.19 7.15 -14.01
N VAL A 149 6.77 6.06 -13.55
CA VAL A 149 6.72 5.59 -12.16
C VAL A 149 8.11 5.66 -11.55
N LEU A 150 8.22 6.34 -10.43
CA LEU A 150 9.41 6.36 -9.58
C LEU A 150 9.17 5.42 -8.40
N LEU A 151 10.04 4.46 -8.18
CA LEU A 151 9.98 3.54 -7.04
C LEU A 151 11.19 3.74 -6.15
N ALA A 152 10.99 3.77 -4.84
CA ALA A 152 12.08 3.90 -3.88
C ALA A 152 11.74 3.27 -2.53
N TYR A 153 12.77 2.90 -1.76
CA TYR A 153 12.62 2.57 -0.35
C TYR A 153 13.77 3.13 0.48
N GLY A 154 13.49 3.41 1.75
CA GLY A 154 14.42 3.95 2.73
C GLY A 154 15.28 2.88 3.42
N PRO A 155 16.21 3.28 4.29
CA PRO A 155 16.89 2.39 5.22
C PRO A 155 15.92 1.85 6.27
N ASP A 156 16.38 0.90 7.10
CA ASP A 156 15.60 0.25 8.16
C ASP A 156 15.30 1.24 9.31
N GLN A 157 14.47 2.24 9.01
CA GLN A 157 14.11 3.32 9.93
C GLN A 157 12.73 3.90 9.59
N ASP A 158 11.85 4.01 10.59
CA ASP A 158 10.47 4.52 10.48
C ASP A 158 10.43 6.04 10.40
N SER A 159 10.90 6.58 9.29
CA SER A 159 10.94 8.03 9.09
C SER A 159 10.99 8.39 7.61
N PHE A 160 10.04 9.22 7.16
CA PHE A 160 10.03 9.79 5.81
C PHE A 160 11.15 10.82 5.56
N LYS A 161 11.84 11.26 6.62
CA LYS A 161 12.98 12.20 6.52
C LYS A 161 14.27 11.52 6.04
N MET A 162 14.30 10.18 6.04
CA MET A 162 15.47 9.43 5.61
C MET A 162 15.54 9.37 4.09
N LYS A 163 16.74 9.64 3.55
CA LYS A 163 17.01 9.50 2.12
C LYS A 163 16.84 8.03 1.70
N HIS A 164 16.33 7.81 0.48
CA HIS A 164 16.18 6.46 -0.08
C HIS A 164 17.52 5.71 -0.13
N LYS A 165 17.49 4.42 0.18
CA LYS A 165 18.58 3.44 0.02
C LYS A 165 18.61 2.87 -1.40
N PHE A 166 17.43 2.81 -2.03
CA PHE A 166 17.21 2.34 -3.39
C PHE A 166 16.24 3.25 -4.11
N ARG A 167 16.43 3.43 -5.41
CA ARG A 167 15.47 4.07 -6.31
C ARG A 167 15.59 3.51 -7.72
N THR A 168 14.48 3.50 -8.44
CA THR A 168 14.42 3.19 -9.88
C THR A 168 13.29 3.96 -10.55
N LYS A 169 13.34 4.03 -11.89
CA LYS A 169 12.31 4.65 -12.72
C LYS A 169 11.85 3.65 -13.77
N LEU A 170 10.55 3.58 -13.99
CA LEU A 170 9.88 2.75 -14.99
C LEU A 170 8.96 3.63 -15.82
N THR A 171 8.63 3.18 -17.02
CA THR A 171 7.51 3.70 -17.80
C THR A 171 6.50 2.58 -17.98
N VAL A 172 5.28 2.76 -17.50
CA VAL A 172 4.27 1.71 -17.39
C VAL A 172 2.95 2.18 -17.98
N ASN A 173 2.29 1.34 -18.77
CA ASN A 173 0.89 1.51 -19.09
C ASN A 173 0.07 0.77 -18.03
N LEU A 174 -0.65 1.53 -17.19
CA LEU A 174 -1.33 0.96 -16.02
C LEU A 174 -2.52 0.07 -16.37
N THR A 175 -3.14 0.28 -17.55
CA THR A 175 -4.24 -0.56 -18.04
C THR A 175 -3.77 -1.93 -18.52
N THR A 176 -2.63 -1.98 -19.21
CA THR A 176 -2.15 -3.21 -19.85
C THR A 176 -1.05 -3.93 -19.10
N GLY A 177 -0.45 -3.29 -18.10
CA GLY A 177 0.71 -3.80 -17.38
C GLY A 177 2.02 -3.75 -18.16
N LYS A 178 2.03 -3.27 -19.40
CA LYS A 178 3.25 -3.18 -20.21
C LYS A 178 4.20 -2.13 -19.63
N ASN A 179 5.47 -2.50 -19.50
CA ASN A 179 6.55 -1.60 -19.07
C ASN A 179 7.65 -1.51 -20.14
N LYS A 180 8.37 -0.40 -20.12
CA LYS A 180 9.49 -0.08 -21.00
C LYS A 180 10.74 0.22 -20.19
#